data_bd98931cd4a30f5dd74cf20601b3c053
#
_entry.id   bd98931cd4a30f5dd74cf20601b3c053
#
_cell.length_a   1.000
_cell.length_b   1.000
_cell.length_c   1.000
_cell.angle_alpha   90.00
_cell.angle_beta   90.00
_cell.angle_gamma   90.00
#
_symmetry.space_group_name_H-M   'P 1'
#
loop_
_entity.id
_entity.type
_entity.pdbx_description
1 polymer ?
#
loop_
_entity_poly.entity_id
_entity_poly.type
_entity_poly.pdbx_seq_one_letter_code
_entity_poly.pdbx_strand_id
1 'polypeptide(L)'
;MALSQSQRNAIRHPIRWFMSTETEQPGEFPRKELTFFALAHWGQSSLHSMAGGDRFFHFCTNVLMIKPETVGKILGMTTLFDALNDPVAGSIIDGYRFKDGRKLLPWIKYTSPPIAIIAFLMFVNWGLPAGLTVAYAAGIYIIWDIFYSFRDAAIWGMTATISPHSNQRARSSQFADIGAIDRKSTRLNSSH
;
A
#
# COMPACT_ATOMS: atom_id res chain seq x y z
N MET A 1 -1.11 17.19 22.11
CA MET A 1 -2.53 16.80 21.86
C MET A 1 -2.73 15.42 22.46
N ALA A 2 -3.55 15.25 23.50
CA ALA A 2 -3.70 13.96 24.18
C ALA A 2 -4.56 13.01 23.33
N LEU A 3 -4.11 11.78 23.16
CA LEU A 3 -4.86 10.74 22.46
C LEU A 3 -6.18 10.44 23.18
N SER A 4 -7.26 10.25 22.43
CA SER A 4 -8.54 9.83 22.99
C SER A 4 -8.44 8.44 23.63
N GLN A 5 -9.36 8.09 24.55
CA GLN A 5 -9.39 6.77 25.19
C GLN A 5 -9.52 5.64 24.15
N SER A 6 -10.31 5.85 23.09
CA SER A 6 -10.47 4.92 21.97
C SER A 6 -9.15 4.69 21.23
N GLN A 7 -8.39 5.75 20.95
CA GLN A 7 -7.08 5.66 20.30
C GLN A 7 -6.05 4.93 21.17
N ARG A 8 -6.05 5.13 22.48
CA ARG A 8 -5.19 4.39 23.42
C ARG A 8 -5.51 2.90 23.47
N ASN A 9 -6.78 2.54 23.42
CA ASN A 9 -7.21 1.15 23.39
C ASN A 9 -6.86 0.47 22.06
N ALA A 10 -6.97 1.17 20.93
CA ALA A 10 -6.56 0.69 19.63
C ALA A 10 -5.05 0.37 19.56
N ILE A 11 -4.22 1.19 20.20
CA ILE A 11 -2.75 1.00 20.25
C ILE A 11 -2.38 -0.19 21.17
N ARG A 12 -3.04 -0.32 22.33
CA ARG A 12 -2.73 -1.40 23.30
C ARG A 12 -3.21 -2.79 22.88
N HIS A 13 -4.37 -2.85 22.23
CA HIS A 13 -5.01 -4.12 21.84
C HIS A 13 -5.70 -3.96 20.46
N PRO A 14 -4.93 -3.81 19.39
CA PRO A 14 -5.48 -3.46 18.06
C PRO A 14 -6.51 -4.48 17.57
N ILE A 15 -6.21 -5.76 17.67
CA ILE A 15 -7.13 -6.83 17.23
C ILE A 15 -8.40 -6.87 18.11
N ARG A 16 -8.24 -6.76 19.42
CA ARG A 16 -9.34 -6.77 20.36
C ARG A 16 -10.24 -5.54 20.26
N TRP A 17 -9.64 -4.37 20.01
CA TRP A 17 -10.37 -3.13 19.77
C TRP A 17 -11.18 -3.21 18.45
N PHE A 18 -10.56 -3.74 17.40
CA PHE A 18 -11.21 -3.93 16.11
C PHE A 18 -12.37 -4.93 16.18
N MET A 19 -12.24 -5.98 16.97
CA MET A 19 -13.25 -7.01 17.19
C MET A 19 -14.19 -6.73 18.38
N SER A 20 -14.06 -5.56 19.06
CA SER A 20 -14.90 -5.25 20.21
C SER A 20 -16.37 -5.11 19.83
N THR A 21 -17.19 -5.60 20.74
CA THR A 21 -18.61 -5.88 20.64
C THR A 21 -19.51 -4.64 20.71
N GLU A 22 -19.33 -3.67 19.82
CA GLU A 22 -20.44 -2.75 19.58
C GLU A 22 -21.50 -3.50 18.75
N THR A 23 -22.75 -3.45 19.17
CA THR A 23 -23.91 -4.03 18.50
C THR A 23 -23.90 -3.64 17.03
N GLU A 24 -23.94 -4.63 16.13
CA GLU A 24 -24.07 -4.41 14.70
C GLU A 24 -25.33 -3.60 14.43
N GLN A 25 -25.16 -2.43 13.83
CA GLN A 25 -26.31 -1.61 13.44
C GLN A 25 -26.88 -2.12 12.10
N PRO A 26 -28.19 -1.97 11.87
CA PRO A 26 -28.78 -2.36 10.58
C PRO A 26 -28.06 -1.65 9.43
N GLY A 27 -27.54 -2.43 8.46
CA GLY A 27 -26.75 -1.92 7.33
C GLY A 27 -25.23 -1.93 7.52
N GLU A 28 -24.72 -2.42 8.66
CA GLU A 28 -23.30 -2.64 8.83
C GLU A 28 -22.80 -3.90 8.07
N PHE A 29 -21.59 -3.79 7.55
CA PHE A 29 -20.92 -4.93 6.90
C PHE A 29 -20.61 -6.02 7.93
N PRO A 30 -20.69 -7.30 7.54
CA PRO A 30 -20.30 -8.40 8.39
C PRO A 30 -18.86 -8.24 8.89
N ARG A 31 -18.62 -8.44 10.18
CA ARG A 31 -17.30 -8.25 10.81
C ARG A 31 -16.19 -9.04 10.13
N LYS A 32 -16.50 -10.24 9.64
CA LYS A 32 -15.51 -11.07 8.91
C LYS A 32 -15.01 -10.36 7.64
N GLU A 33 -15.92 -9.77 6.87
CA GLU A 33 -15.58 -9.05 5.63
C GLU A 33 -14.76 -7.80 5.93
N LEU A 34 -15.13 -7.06 6.98
CA LEU A 34 -14.38 -5.90 7.45
C LEU A 34 -12.97 -6.28 7.92
N THR A 35 -12.82 -7.41 8.61
CA THR A 35 -11.50 -7.91 9.06
C THR A 35 -10.63 -8.29 7.85
N PHE A 36 -11.17 -9.03 6.87
CA PHE A 36 -10.43 -9.37 5.66
C PHE A 36 -10.03 -8.13 4.86
N PHE A 37 -10.91 -7.14 4.78
CA PHE A 37 -10.60 -5.88 4.14
C PHE A 37 -9.48 -5.11 4.87
N ALA A 38 -9.54 -5.04 6.20
CA ALA A 38 -8.51 -4.41 7.01
C ALA A 38 -7.14 -5.10 6.85
N LEU A 39 -7.12 -6.44 6.80
CA LEU A 39 -5.91 -7.21 6.52
C LEU A 39 -5.36 -6.95 5.11
N ALA A 40 -6.23 -6.86 4.11
CA ALA A 40 -5.83 -6.52 2.74
C ALA A 40 -5.23 -5.10 2.66
N HIS A 41 -5.83 -4.15 3.36
CA HIS A 41 -5.34 -2.77 3.44
C HIS A 41 -4.00 -2.68 4.20
N TRP A 42 -3.86 -3.43 5.30
CA TRP A 42 -2.59 -3.53 6.03
C TRP A 42 -1.49 -4.16 5.16
N GLY A 43 -1.81 -5.22 4.41
CA GLY A 43 -0.89 -5.82 3.44
C GLY A 43 -0.47 -4.83 2.35
N GLN A 44 -1.38 -3.99 1.88
CA GLN A 44 -1.09 -2.91 0.94
C GLN A 44 -0.09 -1.90 1.51
N SER A 45 -0.36 -1.38 2.71
CA SER A 45 0.52 -0.42 3.39
C SER A 45 1.89 -1.01 3.69
N SER A 46 1.95 -2.30 4.04
CA SER A 46 3.21 -3.03 4.26
C SER A 46 4.00 -3.17 2.98
N LEU A 47 3.37 -3.53 1.87
CA LEU A 47 4.02 -3.68 0.57
C LEU A 47 4.56 -2.33 0.08
N HIS A 48 3.77 -1.26 0.17
CA HIS A 48 4.22 0.10 -0.15
C HIS A 48 5.44 0.50 0.68
N SER A 49 5.41 0.23 1.97
CA SER A 49 6.51 0.53 2.88
C SER A 49 7.78 -0.31 2.61
N MET A 50 7.65 -1.53 2.05
CA MET A 50 8.78 -2.39 1.71
C MET A 50 9.39 -2.05 0.35
N ALA A 51 8.56 -1.78 -0.64
CA ALA A 51 8.98 -1.47 -2.01
C ALA A 51 9.08 0.02 -2.30
N GLY A 52 8.52 0.87 -1.43
CA GLY A 52 8.51 2.33 -1.57
C GLY A 52 9.89 2.97 -1.56
N GLY A 53 9.95 4.21 -2.04
CA GLY A 53 11.13 4.95 -2.43
C GLY A 53 12.36 4.86 -1.51
N ASP A 54 12.20 4.96 -0.19
CA ASP A 54 13.34 4.93 0.76
C ASP A 54 14.13 3.62 0.70
N ARG A 55 13.45 2.47 0.75
CA ARG A 55 14.13 1.17 0.77
C ARG A 55 14.72 0.82 -0.59
N PHE A 56 14.00 1.15 -1.64
CA PHE A 56 14.51 1.03 -3.00
C PHE A 56 15.72 1.92 -3.23
N PHE A 57 15.68 3.16 -2.75
CA PHE A 57 16.82 4.06 -2.78
C PHE A 57 18.05 3.45 -2.09
N HIS A 58 17.89 2.94 -0.86
CA HIS A 58 18.99 2.28 -0.13
C HIS A 58 19.51 1.04 -0.83
N PHE A 59 18.64 0.22 -1.42
CA PHE A 59 19.06 -0.95 -2.19
C PHE A 59 19.87 -0.54 -3.43
N CYS A 60 19.38 0.40 -4.20
CA CYS A 60 20.05 0.89 -5.40
C CYS A 60 21.43 1.50 -5.09
N THR A 61 21.55 2.25 -3.99
CA THR A 61 22.81 2.92 -3.64
C THR A 61 23.81 1.99 -2.97
N ASN A 62 23.37 1.10 -2.07
CA ASN A 62 24.26 0.29 -1.24
C ASN A 62 24.53 -1.10 -1.83
N VAL A 63 23.60 -1.66 -2.62
CA VAL A 63 23.76 -3.01 -3.19
C VAL A 63 24.06 -2.94 -4.70
N LEU A 64 23.31 -2.14 -5.44
CA LEU A 64 23.53 -1.97 -6.87
C LEU A 64 24.64 -0.94 -7.19
N MET A 65 25.15 -0.24 -6.17
CA MET A 65 26.21 0.77 -6.30
C MET A 65 25.88 1.88 -7.32
N ILE A 66 24.60 2.19 -7.51
CA ILE A 66 24.15 3.29 -8.36
C ILE A 66 24.37 4.61 -7.60
N LYS A 67 24.87 5.63 -8.28
CA LYS A 67 25.07 6.96 -7.67
C LYS A 67 23.75 7.50 -7.10
N PRO A 68 23.74 8.02 -5.86
CA PRO A 68 22.52 8.54 -5.21
C PRO A 68 21.76 9.58 -6.05
N GLU A 69 22.49 10.43 -6.77
CA GLU A 69 21.90 11.41 -7.68
C GLU A 69 21.08 10.76 -8.82
N THR A 70 21.59 9.64 -9.37
CA THR A 70 20.89 8.90 -10.44
C THR A 70 19.62 8.24 -9.89
N VAL A 71 19.70 7.65 -8.70
CA VAL A 71 18.52 7.06 -8.03
C VAL A 71 17.49 8.14 -7.71
N GLY A 72 17.92 9.30 -7.22
CA GLY A 72 17.05 10.44 -6.97
C GLY A 72 16.33 10.92 -8.24
N LYS A 73 17.01 10.94 -9.39
CA LYS A 73 16.39 11.25 -10.69
C LYS A 73 15.35 10.20 -11.10
N ILE A 74 15.65 8.91 -10.92
CA ILE A 74 14.69 7.81 -11.20
C ILE A 74 13.42 8.03 -10.37
N LEU A 75 13.54 8.19 -9.06
CA LEU A 75 12.40 8.38 -8.17
C LEU A 75 11.63 9.66 -8.46
N GLY A 76 12.32 10.76 -8.79
CA GLY A 76 11.67 12.02 -9.16
C GLY A 76 10.88 11.90 -10.46
N MET A 77 11.42 11.21 -11.46
CA MET A 77 10.69 10.95 -12.72
C MET A 77 9.48 10.03 -12.48
N THR A 78 9.60 9.03 -11.60
CA THR A 78 8.47 8.15 -11.28
C THR A 78 7.35 8.92 -10.59
N THR A 79 7.66 9.83 -9.68
CA THR A 79 6.65 10.68 -9.03
C THR A 79 5.87 11.53 -10.05
N LEU A 80 6.54 12.03 -11.10
CA LEU A 80 5.84 12.72 -12.20
C LEU A 80 4.98 11.77 -13.02
N PHE A 81 5.45 10.55 -13.21
CA PHE A 81 4.68 9.50 -13.89
C PHE A 81 3.43 9.11 -13.10
N ASP A 82 3.51 8.99 -11.76
CA ASP A 82 2.38 8.70 -10.87
C ASP A 82 1.26 9.72 -11.03
N ALA A 83 1.60 11.00 -11.09
CA ALA A 83 0.62 12.06 -11.25
C ALA A 83 -0.25 11.90 -12.52
N LEU A 84 0.27 11.20 -13.54
CA LEU A 84 -0.47 10.88 -14.77
C LEU A 84 -1.10 9.47 -14.71
N ASN A 85 -0.40 8.51 -14.12
CA ASN A 85 -0.82 7.12 -14.07
C ASN A 85 -2.02 6.89 -13.14
N ASP A 86 -2.06 7.55 -11.99
CA ASP A 86 -3.14 7.38 -11.01
C ASP A 86 -4.54 7.77 -11.54
N PRO A 87 -4.74 8.93 -12.19
CA PRO A 87 -6.00 9.26 -12.82
C PRO A 87 -6.40 8.29 -13.93
N VAL A 88 -5.42 7.79 -14.71
CA VAL A 88 -5.66 6.80 -15.77
C VAL A 88 -6.10 5.47 -15.17
N ALA A 89 -5.39 4.97 -14.16
CA ALA A 89 -5.76 3.74 -13.46
C ALA A 89 -7.17 3.85 -12.84
N GLY A 90 -7.47 4.96 -12.18
CA GLY A 90 -8.79 5.24 -11.64
C GLY A 90 -9.89 5.22 -12.71
N SER A 91 -9.65 5.89 -13.84
CA SER A 91 -10.60 5.94 -14.96
C SER A 91 -10.86 4.56 -15.57
N ILE A 92 -9.82 3.73 -15.73
CA ILE A 92 -9.94 2.35 -16.23
C ILE A 92 -10.76 1.50 -15.26
N ILE A 93 -10.48 1.59 -13.97
CA ILE A 93 -11.21 0.85 -12.93
C ILE A 93 -12.67 1.29 -12.90
N ASP A 94 -12.95 2.56 -13.08
CA ASP A 94 -14.30 3.08 -13.08
C ASP A 94 -15.09 2.66 -14.31
N GLY A 95 -14.46 2.60 -15.46
CA GLY A 95 -15.09 2.21 -16.73
C GLY A 95 -15.26 0.71 -16.91
N TYR A 96 -14.42 -0.11 -16.28
CA TYR A 96 -14.40 -1.55 -16.52
C TYR A 96 -15.23 -2.33 -15.50
N ARG A 97 -16.13 -3.20 -15.99
CA ARG A 97 -16.90 -4.14 -15.17
C ARG A 97 -16.57 -5.57 -15.55
N PHE A 98 -16.19 -6.37 -14.57
CA PHE A 98 -15.96 -7.80 -14.80
C PHE A 98 -17.30 -8.54 -15.01
N LYS A 99 -17.22 -9.70 -15.68
CA LYS A 99 -18.41 -10.55 -15.98
C LYS A 99 -19.19 -10.97 -14.73
N ASP A 100 -18.52 -11.04 -13.57
CA ASP A 100 -19.11 -11.38 -12.27
C ASP A 100 -19.91 -10.22 -11.63
N GLY A 101 -20.05 -9.09 -12.32
CA GLY A 101 -20.72 -7.89 -11.80
C GLY A 101 -19.94 -7.15 -10.71
N ARG A 102 -18.81 -7.71 -10.26
CA ARG A 102 -17.94 -7.09 -9.25
C ARG A 102 -17.01 -6.08 -9.92
N LYS A 103 -16.91 -4.88 -9.32
CA LYS A 103 -16.12 -3.79 -9.90
C LYS A 103 -14.67 -3.79 -9.40
N LEU A 104 -14.45 -3.81 -8.09
CA LEU A 104 -13.16 -3.51 -7.47
C LEU A 104 -12.38 -4.76 -7.03
N LEU A 105 -13.06 -5.75 -6.47
CA LEU A 105 -12.42 -6.96 -5.92
C LEU A 105 -11.56 -7.75 -6.92
N PRO A 106 -11.98 -7.92 -8.20
CA PRO A 106 -11.16 -8.62 -9.18
C PRO A 106 -9.83 -7.89 -9.46
N TRP A 107 -9.80 -6.56 -9.47
CA TRP A 107 -8.57 -5.79 -9.63
C TRP A 107 -7.56 -6.13 -8.54
N ILE A 108 -7.98 -6.14 -7.28
CA ILE A 108 -7.11 -6.51 -6.14
C ILE A 108 -6.60 -7.94 -6.31
N LYS A 109 -7.47 -8.88 -6.71
CA LYS A 109 -7.10 -10.28 -6.90
C LYS A 109 -6.07 -10.47 -8.02
N TYR A 110 -6.26 -9.81 -9.17
CA TYR A 110 -5.40 -10.01 -10.33
C TYR A 110 -4.09 -9.21 -10.27
N THR A 111 -4.08 -8.07 -9.60
CA THR A 111 -2.86 -7.26 -9.46
C THR A 111 -1.94 -7.75 -8.33
N SER A 112 -2.46 -8.47 -7.32
CA SER A 112 -1.66 -8.90 -6.16
C SER A 112 -0.50 -9.85 -6.51
N PRO A 113 -0.68 -10.92 -7.32
CA PRO A 113 0.43 -11.80 -7.66
C PRO A 113 1.54 -11.10 -8.46
N PRO A 114 1.25 -10.36 -9.55
CA PRO A 114 2.32 -9.66 -10.28
C PRO A 114 3.05 -8.64 -9.42
N ILE A 115 2.35 -7.87 -8.57
CA ILE A 115 3.01 -6.93 -7.66
C ILE A 115 4.01 -7.62 -6.73
N ALA A 116 3.64 -8.78 -6.17
CA ALA A 116 4.53 -9.54 -5.29
C ALA A 116 5.77 -10.05 -6.04
N ILE A 117 5.61 -10.55 -7.25
CA ILE A 117 6.71 -11.02 -8.10
C ILE A 117 7.62 -9.85 -8.47
N ILE A 118 7.06 -8.73 -8.93
CA ILE A 118 7.82 -7.55 -9.32
C ILE A 118 8.55 -6.95 -8.11
N ALA A 119 7.91 -6.88 -6.96
CA ALA A 119 8.54 -6.43 -5.71
C ALA A 119 9.72 -7.32 -5.31
N PHE A 120 9.62 -8.64 -5.51
CA PHE A 120 10.76 -9.53 -5.29
C PHE A 120 11.88 -9.26 -6.30
N LEU A 121 11.58 -9.19 -7.59
CA LEU A 121 12.56 -8.93 -8.64
C LEU A 121 13.26 -7.58 -8.45
N MET A 122 12.58 -6.58 -7.92
CA MET A 122 13.11 -5.25 -7.67
C MET A 122 14.32 -5.25 -6.74
N PHE A 123 14.41 -6.21 -5.81
CA PHE A 123 15.51 -6.36 -4.86
C PHE A 123 16.52 -7.46 -5.22
N VAL A 124 16.59 -7.86 -6.50
CA VAL A 124 17.58 -8.82 -6.99
C VAL A 124 18.73 -8.09 -7.67
N ASN A 125 19.95 -8.41 -7.26
CA ASN A 125 21.16 -7.98 -7.95
C ASN A 125 21.57 -9.04 -9.00
N TRP A 126 21.38 -8.70 -10.27
CA TRP A 126 21.71 -9.60 -11.40
C TRP A 126 23.16 -9.51 -11.85
N GLY A 127 24.00 -8.70 -11.23
CA GLY A 127 25.39 -8.48 -11.65
C GLY A 127 25.53 -7.87 -13.05
N LEU A 128 24.55 -7.07 -13.48
CA LEU A 128 24.54 -6.44 -14.80
C LEU A 128 25.59 -5.31 -14.89
N PRO A 129 26.09 -4.98 -16.08
CA PRO A 129 26.89 -3.78 -16.31
C PRO A 129 26.16 -2.52 -15.82
N ALA A 130 26.92 -1.51 -15.36
CA ALA A 130 26.39 -0.33 -14.68
C ALA A 130 25.23 0.37 -15.42
N GLY A 131 25.32 0.53 -16.76
CA GLY A 131 24.25 1.15 -17.54
C GLY A 131 22.97 0.31 -17.60
N LEU A 132 23.10 -1.02 -17.72
CA LEU A 132 21.96 -1.94 -17.71
C LEU A 132 21.34 -2.05 -16.31
N THR A 133 22.15 -1.97 -15.24
CA THR A 133 21.66 -1.96 -13.87
C THR A 133 20.76 -0.75 -13.61
N VAL A 134 21.16 0.44 -14.09
CA VAL A 134 20.34 1.66 -13.97
C VAL A 134 19.04 1.54 -14.77
N ALA A 135 19.12 1.05 -16.01
CA ALA A 135 17.94 0.86 -16.87
C ALA A 135 16.97 -0.18 -16.26
N TYR A 136 17.51 -1.28 -15.72
CA TYR A 136 16.73 -2.30 -15.04
C TYR A 136 16.04 -1.72 -13.78
N ALA A 137 16.78 -1.01 -12.94
CA ALA A 137 16.25 -0.39 -11.71
C ALA A 137 15.10 0.58 -12.03
N ALA A 138 15.28 1.44 -13.04
CA ALA A 138 14.23 2.37 -13.47
C ALA A 138 13.03 1.63 -14.05
N GLY A 139 13.24 0.66 -14.95
CA GLY A 139 12.17 -0.07 -15.62
C GLY A 139 11.34 -0.92 -14.65
N ILE A 140 11.99 -1.67 -13.75
CA ILE A 140 11.28 -2.52 -12.79
C ILE A 140 10.47 -1.69 -11.79
N TYR A 141 10.97 -0.52 -11.39
CA TYR A 141 10.27 0.38 -10.49
C TYR A 141 9.01 0.96 -11.15
N ILE A 142 9.10 1.41 -12.41
CA ILE A 142 7.94 1.91 -13.18
C ILE A 142 6.89 0.79 -13.35
N ILE A 143 7.31 -0.44 -13.68
CA ILE A 143 6.37 -1.56 -13.84
C ILE A 143 5.67 -1.87 -12.51
N TRP A 144 6.42 -1.89 -11.40
CA TRP A 144 5.84 -2.06 -10.07
C TRP A 144 4.81 -1.00 -9.77
N ASP A 145 5.11 0.23 -10.05
CA ASP A 145 4.29 1.39 -9.80
C ASP A 145 2.97 1.36 -10.57
N ILE A 146 2.99 1.00 -11.85
CA ILE A 146 1.79 0.81 -12.67
C ILE A 146 0.83 -0.20 -12.00
N PHE A 147 1.31 -1.39 -11.66
CA PHE A 147 0.47 -2.40 -11.01
C PHE A 147 0.00 -1.98 -9.63
N TYR A 148 0.87 -1.26 -8.90
CA TYR A 148 0.55 -0.74 -7.58
C TYR A 148 -0.58 0.28 -7.64
N SER A 149 -0.57 1.24 -8.57
CA SER A 149 -1.63 2.25 -8.75
C SER A 149 -2.99 1.61 -9.03
N PHE A 150 -3.07 0.58 -9.88
CA PHE A 150 -4.32 -0.15 -10.10
C PHE A 150 -4.85 -0.79 -8.82
N ARG A 151 -3.99 -1.40 -8.03
CA ARG A 151 -4.38 -2.02 -6.77
C ARG A 151 -4.78 -0.97 -5.72
N ASP A 152 -4.02 0.08 -5.62
CA ASP A 152 -4.24 1.17 -4.66
C ASP A 152 -5.59 1.87 -4.93
N ALA A 153 -5.85 2.25 -6.17
CA ALA A 153 -7.13 2.83 -6.59
C ALA A 153 -8.32 1.88 -6.30
N ALA A 154 -8.15 0.56 -6.50
CA ALA A 154 -9.19 -0.41 -6.20
C ALA A 154 -9.44 -0.54 -4.68
N ILE A 155 -8.41 -0.52 -3.84
CA ILE A 155 -8.53 -0.59 -2.37
C ILE A 155 -9.19 0.68 -1.83
N TRP A 156 -8.76 1.86 -2.27
CA TRP A 156 -9.36 3.12 -1.85
C TRP A 156 -10.82 3.24 -2.33
N GLY A 157 -11.11 2.79 -3.55
CA GLY A 157 -12.48 2.69 -4.06
C GLY A 157 -13.36 1.76 -3.21
N MET A 158 -12.82 0.62 -2.74
CA MET A 158 -13.53 -0.26 -1.81
C MET A 158 -13.74 0.40 -0.45
N THR A 159 -12.75 1.11 0.08
CA THR A 159 -12.88 1.85 1.35
C THR A 159 -14.06 2.82 1.31
N ALA A 160 -14.27 3.49 0.18
CA ALA A 160 -15.39 4.41 0.01
C ALA A 160 -16.77 3.71 -0.06
N THR A 161 -16.81 2.45 -0.54
CA THR A 161 -18.05 1.72 -0.81
C THR A 161 -18.42 0.69 0.26
N ILE A 162 -17.46 0.30 1.14
CA ILE A 162 -17.62 -0.81 2.07
C ILE A 162 -18.64 -0.54 3.17
N SER A 163 -18.87 0.71 3.54
CA SER A 163 -19.90 1.06 4.51
C SER A 163 -20.43 2.48 4.29
N PRO A 164 -21.75 2.67 4.40
CA PRO A 164 -22.36 4.00 4.48
C PRO A 164 -21.96 4.75 5.77
N HIS A 165 -21.52 4.02 6.82
CA HIS A 165 -21.20 4.61 8.11
C HIS A 165 -19.73 5.08 8.18
N SER A 166 -19.53 6.37 8.44
CA SER A 166 -18.21 7.00 8.56
C SER A 166 -17.31 6.32 9.61
N ASN A 167 -17.89 5.82 10.71
CA ASN A 167 -17.15 5.16 11.79
C ASN A 167 -16.52 3.84 11.36
N GLN A 168 -17.17 3.04 10.50
CA GLN A 168 -16.59 1.79 9.99
C GLN A 168 -15.46 2.06 9.00
N ARG A 169 -15.62 3.07 8.14
CA ARG A 169 -14.54 3.51 7.23
C ARG A 169 -13.33 4.01 8.00
N ALA A 170 -13.55 4.83 9.03
CA ALA A 170 -12.47 5.32 9.89
C ALA A 170 -11.75 4.18 10.64
N ARG A 171 -12.47 3.17 11.11
CA ARG A 171 -11.87 2.00 11.78
C ARG A 171 -11.00 1.17 10.83
N SER A 172 -11.45 0.91 9.61
CA SER A 172 -10.66 0.14 8.63
C SER A 172 -9.38 0.87 8.22
N SER A 173 -9.43 2.19 8.04
CA SER A 173 -8.25 3.00 7.74
C SER A 173 -7.29 3.10 8.93
N GLN A 174 -7.80 3.29 10.15
CA GLN A 174 -6.96 3.34 11.36
C GLN A 174 -6.23 2.02 11.63
N PHE A 175 -6.83 0.88 11.29
CA PHE A 175 -6.16 -0.41 11.44
C PHE A 175 -4.95 -0.56 10.49
N ALA A 176 -5.06 -0.03 9.29
CA ALA A 176 -3.94 0.04 8.35
C ALA A 176 -2.83 0.97 8.86
N ASP A 177 -3.19 2.11 9.46
CA ASP A 177 -2.26 3.11 9.96
C ASP A 177 -1.54 2.66 11.24
N ILE A 178 -2.13 1.81 12.09
CA ILE A 178 -1.48 1.27 13.29
C ILE A 178 -0.20 0.52 12.92
N GLY A 179 -0.19 -0.24 11.82
CA GLY A 179 1.02 -0.88 11.31
C GLY A 179 2.10 0.11 10.85
N ALA A 180 1.73 1.33 10.49
CA ALA A 180 2.67 2.38 10.09
C ALA A 180 3.22 3.17 11.30
N ILE A 181 2.42 3.33 12.36
CA ILE A 181 2.78 4.09 13.58
C ILE A 181 3.85 3.35 14.38
N ASP A 182 3.75 2.01 14.49
CA ASP A 182 4.73 1.19 15.23
C ASP A 182 6.16 1.32 14.66
N ARG A 183 6.28 1.52 13.36
CA ARG A 183 7.57 1.78 12.69
C ARG A 183 8.13 3.18 12.99
N LYS A 184 7.28 4.18 13.19
CA LYS A 184 7.72 5.53 13.49
C LYS A 184 8.22 5.65 14.93
N SER A 185 7.59 4.94 15.87
CA SER A 185 8.00 4.89 17.28
C SER A 185 9.32 4.11 17.45
N THR A 186 9.53 3.03 16.69
CA THR A 186 10.78 2.26 16.73
C THR A 186 11.97 3.06 16.19
N ARG A 187 11.79 3.92 15.18
CA ARG A 187 12.84 4.81 14.69
C ARG A 187 13.23 5.91 15.68
N LEU A 188 12.28 6.44 16.44
CA LEU A 188 12.56 7.47 17.45
C LEU A 188 13.29 6.90 18.68
N ASN A 189 13.10 5.61 18.99
CA ASN A 189 13.77 4.94 20.12
C ASN A 189 15.18 4.43 19.79
N SER A 190 15.56 4.35 18.50
CA SER A 190 16.89 3.91 18.06
C SER A 190 17.86 5.08 17.82
N SER A 191 17.44 6.33 18.07
CA SER A 191 18.26 7.54 17.92
C SER A 191 18.74 8.15 19.26
N HIS A 192 18.68 7.36 20.35
CA HIS A 192 19.25 7.71 21.66
C HIS A 192 20.36 6.74 22.06
#